data_e7ca66c667026673e7e320805b8b25ec
#
_entry.id   e7ca66c667026673e7e320805b8b25ec
#
_cell.length_a   1.000
_cell.length_b   1.000
_cell.length_c   1.000
_cell.angle_alpha   90.00
_cell.angle_beta   90.00
_cell.angle_gamma   90.00
#
_symmetry.space_group_name_H-M   'P 1'
#
loop_
_entity.id
_entity.type
_entity.pdbx_description
1 polymer ?
#
loop_
_entity_poly.entity_id
_entity_poly.type
_entity_poly.pdbx_seq_one_letter_code
_entity_poly.pdbx_strand_id
1 'polypeptide(L)'
;MKRITFTIDGHSFSQDFSSDLSIEEEREEILEEREKCVKEISEITGKHYGWYKEITGNKNWILYNTEQYEIRNYDDIEHLVFGRYLLDAETFLCVRKDFKGKLHLPINASTCSFMFVDINVPEIDLTEFDTTNVVNMDYMFLKADLGDSFSLGSITNTQANGAGRNILTLNTEGVTSMSGMFKDCKVKHLDLSSLRTHNVTDFSDMFYNCDSLIDLNVDGFDTSNAEDFNGMFHGCNKLTQLNVKHFNANSVLHMSYLFSGCRRLQVIDLEGWDFSQVSDANEMFGYCGKLEKIIANFNFNMIKGMAFMFDCCTKLSEVDLTHSDLSHVFDFGYMFFNCEGLKKISFSQGVWQKAKYTLGMFGNCKVLERLNLPDVDLNDVVRSYAMFDDCDSLKEIYIEHPFNLDKYEHELIFGNCKAEVKKSTEWQ
;
A
#
# COMPACT_ATOMS: atom_id res chain seq x y z
N MET A 1 -14.43 -16.56 42.12
CA MET A 1 -13.48 -16.81 41.02
C MET A 1 -13.71 -15.80 39.90
N LYS A 2 -12.67 -15.05 39.54
CA LYS A 2 -12.66 -14.20 38.37
C LYS A 2 -11.87 -14.94 37.27
N ARG A 3 -12.46 -15.13 36.09
CA ARG A 3 -11.77 -15.70 34.94
C ARG A 3 -11.19 -14.58 34.07
N ILE A 4 -9.89 -14.63 33.82
CA ILE A 4 -9.22 -13.76 32.87
C ILE A 4 -8.91 -14.60 31.63
N THR A 5 -9.38 -14.16 30.47
CA THR A 5 -9.11 -14.79 29.19
C THR A 5 -8.39 -13.79 28.28
N PHE A 6 -7.31 -14.19 27.64
CA PHE A 6 -6.60 -13.40 26.64
C PHE A 6 -6.19 -14.30 25.47
N THR A 7 -6.05 -13.69 24.30
CA THR A 7 -5.69 -14.40 23.08
C THR A 7 -4.42 -13.77 22.53
N ILE A 8 -3.42 -14.58 22.18
CA ILE A 8 -2.14 -14.15 21.63
C ILE A 8 -1.82 -15.09 20.47
N ASP A 9 -1.44 -14.53 19.33
CA ASP A 9 -1.09 -15.25 18.12
C ASP A 9 -2.12 -16.36 17.76
N GLY A 10 -3.42 -16.07 17.95
CA GLY A 10 -4.52 -17.01 17.72
C GLY A 10 -4.74 -18.07 18.81
N HIS A 11 -3.93 -18.11 19.85
CA HIS A 11 -4.08 -19.01 20.99
C HIS A 11 -4.83 -18.32 22.14
N SER A 12 -5.86 -18.99 22.70
CA SER A 12 -6.64 -18.47 23.81
C SER A 12 -6.22 -19.11 25.12
N PHE A 13 -5.89 -18.27 26.10
CA PHE A 13 -5.50 -18.65 27.47
C PHE A 13 -6.57 -18.17 28.45
N SER A 14 -6.92 -18.99 29.41
CA SER A 14 -7.89 -18.64 30.43
C SER A 14 -7.41 -19.11 31.79
N GLN A 15 -7.46 -18.21 32.78
CA GLN A 15 -7.10 -18.51 34.18
C GLN A 15 -8.20 -18.09 35.12
N ASP A 16 -8.50 -18.93 36.12
CA ASP A 16 -9.44 -18.67 37.19
C ASP A 16 -8.68 -18.24 38.45
N PHE A 17 -9.02 -17.11 39.05
CA PHE A 17 -8.44 -16.56 40.25
C PHE A 17 -9.40 -16.71 41.44
N SER A 18 -8.87 -17.04 42.61
CA SER A 18 -9.66 -17.11 43.87
C SER A 18 -10.15 -15.71 44.28
N SER A 19 -11.37 -15.62 44.81
CA SER A 19 -11.98 -14.36 45.26
C SER A 19 -11.78 -14.08 46.76
N ASP A 20 -11.07 -14.96 47.47
CA ASP A 20 -11.07 -14.99 48.96
C ASP A 20 -9.69 -14.67 49.56
N LEU A 21 -8.74 -14.15 48.78
CA LEU A 21 -7.40 -13.79 49.22
C LEU A 21 -7.31 -12.35 49.74
N SER A 22 -6.38 -12.09 50.64
CA SER A 22 -5.99 -10.74 51.02
C SER A 22 -5.34 -10.02 49.83
N ILE A 23 -5.29 -8.68 49.81
CA ILE A 23 -4.74 -7.89 48.71
C ILE A 23 -3.28 -8.25 48.41
N GLU A 24 -2.50 -8.66 49.41
CA GLU A 24 -1.10 -9.06 49.25
C GLU A 24 -0.97 -10.49 48.70
N GLU A 25 -1.76 -11.43 49.21
CA GLU A 25 -1.82 -12.82 48.73
C GLU A 25 -2.40 -12.87 47.30
N GLU A 26 -3.44 -12.07 47.00
CA GLU A 26 -4.00 -11.92 45.66
C GLU A 26 -2.93 -11.37 44.67
N ARG A 27 -2.04 -10.50 45.17
CA ARG A 27 -0.96 -9.92 44.36
C ARG A 27 0.15 -10.93 44.06
N GLU A 28 0.55 -11.75 45.00
CA GLU A 28 1.56 -12.81 44.83
C GLU A 28 1.03 -13.92 43.93
N GLU A 29 -0.19 -14.42 44.16
CA GLU A 29 -0.83 -15.44 43.31
C GLU A 29 -1.01 -14.96 41.87
N ILE A 30 -1.39 -13.68 41.66
CA ILE A 30 -1.50 -13.07 40.34
C ILE A 30 -0.13 -12.98 39.65
N LEU A 31 0.95 -12.71 40.36
CA LEU A 31 2.30 -12.64 39.83
C LEU A 31 2.81 -14.02 39.39
N GLU A 32 2.65 -15.04 40.27
CA GLU A 32 3.05 -16.41 39.93
C GLU A 32 2.31 -16.97 38.72
N GLU A 33 0.99 -16.76 38.64
CA GLU A 33 0.18 -17.22 37.51
C GLU A 33 0.53 -16.48 36.21
N ARG A 34 0.92 -15.21 36.28
CA ARG A 34 1.41 -14.46 35.11
C ARG A 34 2.73 -15.00 34.61
N GLU A 35 3.68 -15.27 35.48
CA GLU A 35 4.95 -15.87 35.11
C GLU A 35 4.76 -17.24 34.46
N LYS A 36 3.82 -18.04 34.96
CA LYS A 36 3.45 -19.31 34.37
C LYS A 36 2.82 -19.15 32.97
N CYS A 37 1.89 -18.21 32.81
CA CYS A 37 1.31 -17.88 31.49
C CYS A 37 2.36 -17.42 30.50
N VAL A 38 3.28 -16.52 30.90
CA VAL A 38 4.39 -16.07 30.06
C VAL A 38 5.24 -17.24 29.60
N LYS A 39 5.55 -18.18 30.51
CA LYS A 39 6.34 -19.37 30.18
C LYS A 39 5.60 -20.26 29.20
N GLU A 40 4.34 -20.57 29.43
CA GLU A 40 3.53 -21.40 28.52
C GLU A 40 3.40 -20.75 27.12
N ILE A 41 3.15 -19.46 27.04
CA ILE A 41 3.05 -18.74 25.77
C ILE A 41 4.40 -18.75 25.05
N SER A 42 5.50 -18.50 25.77
CA SER A 42 6.85 -18.50 25.20
C SER A 42 7.23 -19.89 24.66
N GLU A 43 6.81 -20.96 25.35
CA GLU A 43 7.02 -22.33 24.89
C GLU A 43 6.21 -22.67 23.62
N ILE A 44 4.97 -22.18 23.50
CA ILE A 44 4.09 -22.41 22.36
C ILE A 44 4.50 -21.60 21.13
N THR A 45 4.81 -20.33 21.33
CA THR A 45 5.06 -19.38 20.22
C THR A 45 6.54 -19.27 19.83
N GLY A 46 7.45 -19.71 20.73
CA GLY A 46 8.90 -19.54 20.59
C GLY A 46 9.38 -18.09 20.80
N LYS A 47 8.49 -17.19 21.22
CA LYS A 47 8.79 -15.77 21.48
C LYS A 47 8.87 -15.53 22.99
N HIS A 48 9.60 -14.49 23.39
CA HIS A 48 9.72 -14.07 24.79
C HIS A 48 8.75 -12.91 25.10
N TYR A 49 8.04 -12.99 26.24
CA TYR A 49 7.05 -12.00 26.66
C TYR A 49 7.35 -11.45 28.06
N GLY A 50 6.94 -10.20 28.31
CA GLY A 50 6.94 -9.54 29.60
C GLY A 50 5.58 -8.97 29.95
N TRP A 51 5.41 -8.60 31.23
CA TRP A 51 4.21 -7.95 31.72
C TRP A 51 4.48 -6.49 32.09
N TYR A 52 3.57 -5.63 31.70
CA TYR A 52 3.60 -4.22 32.06
C TYR A 52 2.24 -3.76 32.62
N LYS A 53 2.27 -2.96 33.68
CA LYS A 53 1.03 -2.43 34.30
C LYS A 53 0.63 -1.16 33.55
N GLU A 54 -0.60 -1.13 33.02
CA GLU A 54 -1.13 0.05 32.37
C GLU A 54 -1.23 1.24 33.32
N ILE A 55 -0.77 2.41 32.89
CA ILE A 55 -0.65 3.63 33.70
C ILE A 55 -1.98 4.40 33.73
N THR A 56 -2.89 4.17 32.81
CA THR A 56 -4.08 4.97 32.52
C THR A 56 -5.26 4.74 33.47
N GLY A 57 -5.01 4.26 34.70
CA GLY A 57 -6.06 4.12 35.73
C GLY A 57 -6.93 2.87 35.64
N ASN A 58 -6.91 2.14 34.54
CA ASN A 58 -7.42 0.80 34.45
C ASN A 58 -6.36 -0.16 35.02
N LYS A 59 -6.68 -0.92 36.03
CA LYS A 59 -5.77 -1.85 36.72
C LYS A 59 -5.37 -3.07 35.86
N ASN A 60 -5.32 -2.91 34.55
CA ASN A 60 -5.04 -4.01 33.61
C ASN A 60 -3.54 -4.15 33.38
N TRP A 61 -3.07 -5.37 33.39
CA TRP A 61 -1.73 -5.70 32.93
C TRP A 61 -1.75 -6.08 31.49
N ILE A 62 -0.71 -5.70 30.76
CA ILE A 62 -0.57 -5.95 29.32
C ILE A 62 0.65 -6.81 29.10
N LEU A 63 0.49 -7.85 28.32
CA LEU A 63 1.58 -8.69 27.83
C LEU A 63 2.23 -8.01 26.63
N TYR A 64 3.55 -7.99 26.57
CA TYR A 64 4.30 -7.45 25.44
C TYR A 64 5.44 -8.38 25.04
N ASN A 65 5.84 -8.33 23.77
CA ASN A 65 6.96 -9.09 23.26
C ASN A 65 8.27 -8.42 23.64
N THR A 66 9.10 -9.08 24.46
CA THR A 66 10.39 -8.55 24.93
C THR A 66 11.47 -8.54 23.83
N GLU A 67 11.24 -9.22 22.69
CA GLU A 67 12.12 -9.14 21.54
C GLU A 67 11.93 -7.83 20.77
N GLN A 68 10.73 -7.25 20.85
CA GLN A 68 10.41 -5.96 20.23
C GLN A 68 10.74 -4.77 21.12
N TYR A 69 10.54 -4.91 22.45
CA TYR A 69 10.70 -3.81 23.40
C TYR A 69 11.44 -4.27 24.66
N GLU A 70 12.58 -3.66 24.98
CA GLU A 70 13.25 -3.85 26.25
C GLU A 70 12.81 -2.76 27.24
N ILE A 71 11.79 -3.04 28.05
CA ILE A 71 11.26 -2.13 29.05
C ILE A 71 11.85 -2.50 30.41
N ARG A 72 12.73 -1.64 30.95
CA ARG A 72 13.47 -1.87 32.21
C ARG A 72 12.78 -1.25 33.42
N ASN A 73 12.13 -0.11 33.23
CA ASN A 73 11.48 0.64 34.28
C ASN A 73 10.33 1.49 33.72
N TYR A 74 9.63 2.19 34.62
CA TYR A 74 8.49 3.03 34.27
C TYR A 74 8.89 4.23 33.39
N ASP A 75 10.07 4.81 33.64
CA ASP A 75 10.52 6.01 32.94
C ASP A 75 10.76 5.74 31.44
N ASP A 76 11.06 4.48 31.06
CA ASP A 76 11.26 4.08 29.66
C ASP A 76 10.00 4.28 28.79
N ILE A 77 8.80 4.23 29.40
CA ILE A 77 7.52 4.25 28.67
C ILE A 77 6.47 5.18 29.30
N GLU A 78 6.87 6.15 30.12
CA GLU A 78 5.95 7.05 30.84
C GLU A 78 4.89 7.69 29.91
N HIS A 79 5.28 7.99 28.66
CA HIS A 79 4.45 8.68 27.66
C HIS A 79 3.87 7.75 26.60
N LEU A 80 4.07 6.44 26.76
CA LEU A 80 3.61 5.42 25.85
C LEU A 80 2.51 4.57 26.49
N VAL A 81 1.68 3.98 25.64
CA VAL A 81 0.66 3.01 26.04
C VAL A 81 0.70 1.83 25.08
N PHE A 82 0.34 0.64 25.59
CA PHE A 82 0.12 -0.49 24.71
C PHE A 82 -1.23 -0.34 24.01
N GLY A 83 -1.21 -0.33 22.70
CA GLY A 83 -2.37 -0.40 21.84
C GLY A 83 -2.59 -1.81 21.31
N ARG A 84 -3.74 -2.03 20.69
CA ARG A 84 -4.07 -3.27 20.01
C ARG A 84 -4.71 -2.91 18.68
N TYR A 85 -4.14 -3.40 17.57
CA TYR A 85 -4.75 -3.25 16.28
C TYR A 85 -5.75 -4.40 16.03
N LEU A 86 -6.92 -4.07 15.46
CA LEU A 86 -8.07 -4.99 15.40
C LEU A 86 -7.88 -6.21 14.49
N LEU A 87 -6.92 -6.17 13.56
CA LEU A 87 -6.78 -7.22 12.56
C LEU A 87 -5.89 -8.39 13.00
N ASP A 88 -4.80 -8.12 13.76
CA ASP A 88 -3.79 -9.16 14.03
C ASP A 88 -3.60 -9.49 15.52
N ALA A 89 -4.38 -8.88 16.39
CA ALA A 89 -4.29 -9.04 17.86
C ALA A 89 -2.89 -8.76 18.47
N GLU A 90 -1.94 -8.27 17.70
CA GLU A 90 -0.62 -7.89 18.20
C GLU A 90 -0.68 -6.64 19.08
N THR A 91 0.14 -6.64 20.12
CA THR A 91 0.27 -5.51 21.04
C THR A 91 1.47 -4.68 20.62
N PHE A 92 1.27 -3.36 20.48
CA PHE A 92 2.32 -2.40 20.12
C PHE A 92 2.34 -1.21 21.08
N LEU A 93 3.47 -0.55 21.18
CA LEU A 93 3.59 0.71 21.90
C LEU A 93 3.14 1.87 21.00
N CYS A 94 2.29 2.74 21.53
CA CYS A 94 1.89 3.97 20.87
C CYS A 94 1.89 5.14 21.82
N VAL A 95 2.04 6.34 21.28
CA VAL A 95 1.99 7.58 22.04
C VAL A 95 0.57 7.79 22.57
N ARG A 96 0.44 8.20 23.85
CA ARG A 96 -0.85 8.56 24.42
C ARG A 96 -1.46 9.75 23.67
N LYS A 97 -2.78 9.68 23.40
CA LYS A 97 -3.49 10.74 22.63
C LYS A 97 -3.45 12.13 23.27
N ASP A 98 -3.29 12.20 24.59
CA ASP A 98 -3.22 13.45 25.36
C ASP A 98 -1.79 13.93 25.60
N PHE A 99 -0.78 13.19 25.11
CA PHE A 99 0.61 13.50 25.36
C PHE A 99 1.07 14.75 24.56
N LYS A 100 1.75 15.63 25.29
CA LYS A 100 2.42 16.82 24.76
C LYS A 100 3.72 16.96 25.51
N GLY A 101 4.84 16.96 24.84
CA GLY A 101 6.14 17.07 25.46
C GLY A 101 7.19 16.25 24.76
N LYS A 102 8.27 15.93 25.48
CA LYS A 102 9.43 15.23 24.96
C LYS A 102 9.21 13.72 25.02
N LEU A 103 9.37 13.06 23.88
CA LEU A 103 9.19 11.62 23.75
C LEU A 103 10.52 10.89 23.67
N HIS A 104 10.62 9.79 24.41
CA HIS A 104 11.74 8.85 24.35
C HIS A 104 11.25 7.49 23.90
N LEU A 105 12.04 6.76 23.14
CA LEU A 105 11.80 5.35 22.88
C LEU A 105 12.40 4.50 23.99
N PRO A 106 11.79 3.33 24.29
CA PRO A 106 12.43 2.31 25.12
C PRO A 106 13.80 1.91 24.53
N ILE A 107 14.76 1.66 25.40
CA ILE A 107 16.10 1.19 25.00
C ILE A 107 15.92 -0.12 24.21
N ASN A 108 16.63 -0.22 23.06
CA ASN A 108 16.57 -1.38 22.16
C ASN A 108 15.17 -1.66 21.55
N ALA A 109 14.34 -0.64 21.40
CA ALA A 109 13.13 -0.81 20.60
C ALA A 109 13.50 -1.19 19.16
N SER A 110 13.02 -2.34 18.68
CA SER A 110 13.25 -2.82 17.31
C SER A 110 12.14 -2.42 16.34
N THR A 111 11.04 -1.88 16.85
CA THR A 111 9.89 -1.44 16.04
C THR A 111 9.33 -0.12 16.54
N CYS A 112 8.87 0.71 15.61
CA CYS A 112 8.05 1.89 15.83
C CYS A 112 6.67 1.73 15.16
N SER A 113 6.28 0.51 14.82
CA SER A 113 4.99 0.25 14.18
C SER A 113 3.84 0.82 15.00
N PHE A 114 2.93 1.54 14.35
CA PHE A 114 1.76 2.18 14.96
C PHE A 114 2.06 3.23 16.05
N MET A 115 3.31 3.70 16.17
CA MET A 115 3.74 4.57 17.28
C MET A 115 2.92 5.86 17.42
N PHE A 116 2.54 6.49 16.31
CA PHE A 116 1.85 7.79 16.27
C PHE A 116 0.45 7.67 15.67
N VAL A 117 -0.26 6.58 15.91
CA VAL A 117 -1.60 6.35 15.37
C VAL A 117 -2.60 7.39 15.86
N ASP A 118 -3.26 8.09 14.92
CA ASP A 118 -4.40 9.00 15.17
C ASP A 118 -4.10 10.09 16.21
N ILE A 119 -2.90 10.67 16.17
CA ILE A 119 -2.47 11.74 17.08
C ILE A 119 -2.01 12.99 16.33
N ASN A 120 -1.89 14.11 17.07
CA ASN A 120 -1.33 15.37 16.57
C ASN A 120 0.18 15.42 16.81
N VAL A 121 0.99 15.01 15.84
CA VAL A 121 2.46 14.92 15.94
C VAL A 121 3.14 16.28 16.15
N PRO A 122 2.71 17.43 15.56
CA PRO A 122 3.32 18.72 15.79
C PRO A 122 3.38 19.19 17.26
N GLU A 123 2.59 18.58 18.15
CA GLU A 123 2.58 18.92 19.57
C GLU A 123 3.60 18.10 20.40
N ILE A 124 4.35 17.18 19.78
CA ILE A 124 5.28 16.27 20.43
C ILE A 124 6.74 16.70 20.14
N ASP A 125 7.56 16.77 21.17
CA ASP A 125 9.00 16.98 21.03
C ASP A 125 9.72 15.63 20.79
N LEU A 126 10.26 15.47 19.58
CA LEU A 126 10.93 14.26 19.13
C LEU A 126 12.45 14.42 19.05
N THR A 127 13.03 15.40 19.73
CA THR A 127 14.46 15.71 19.66
C THR A 127 15.37 14.63 20.26
N GLU A 128 14.83 13.75 21.10
CA GLU A 128 15.54 12.62 21.72
C GLU A 128 14.96 11.26 21.29
N PHE A 129 14.18 11.24 20.20
CA PHE A 129 13.58 10.03 19.69
C PHE A 129 14.61 9.23 18.84
N ASP A 130 15.28 8.27 19.48
CA ASP A 130 16.33 7.47 18.86
C ASP A 130 15.77 6.19 18.22
N THR A 131 15.93 6.05 16.91
CA THR A 131 15.47 4.89 16.13
C THR A 131 16.60 4.01 15.61
N THR A 132 17.80 4.08 16.23
CA THR A 132 19.00 3.38 15.75
C THR A 132 18.83 1.86 15.63
N ASN A 133 18.03 1.24 16.50
CA ASN A 133 17.80 -0.20 16.50
C ASN A 133 16.50 -0.62 15.80
N VAL A 134 15.74 0.34 15.24
CA VAL A 134 14.45 0.08 14.64
C VAL A 134 14.62 -0.54 13.25
N VAL A 135 13.92 -1.65 13.02
CA VAL A 135 13.92 -2.37 11.74
C VAL A 135 12.54 -2.34 11.06
N ASN A 136 11.47 -1.98 11.81
CA ASN A 136 10.12 -1.92 11.29
C ASN A 136 9.44 -0.60 11.69
N MET A 137 8.90 0.11 10.68
CA MET A 137 8.18 1.38 10.85
C MET A 137 6.78 1.33 10.23
N ASP A 138 6.18 0.14 10.13
CA ASP A 138 4.87 -0.04 9.51
C ASP A 138 3.80 0.76 10.24
N TYR A 139 2.97 1.46 9.47
CA TYR A 139 1.85 2.24 10.01
C TYR A 139 2.23 3.26 11.09
N MET A 140 3.52 3.66 11.16
CA MET A 140 4.04 4.51 12.24
C MET A 140 3.21 5.78 12.44
N PHE A 141 2.75 6.42 11.39
CA PHE A 141 1.94 7.63 11.40
C PHE A 141 0.50 7.40 10.89
N LEU A 142 -0.01 6.18 10.97
CA LEU A 142 -1.37 5.85 10.52
C LEU A 142 -2.41 6.86 11.07
N LYS A 143 -3.14 7.55 10.18
CA LYS A 143 -4.16 8.55 10.51
C LYS A 143 -3.65 9.75 11.33
N ALA A 144 -2.34 9.91 11.48
CA ALA A 144 -1.78 11.03 12.24
C ALA A 144 -2.06 12.37 11.56
N ASP A 145 -2.21 13.40 12.37
CA ASP A 145 -2.19 14.78 11.91
C ASP A 145 -0.75 15.29 11.98
N LEU A 146 -0.12 15.50 10.83
CA LEU A 146 1.25 15.97 10.70
C LEU A 146 1.32 17.49 10.48
N GLY A 147 0.17 18.17 10.53
CA GLY A 147 0.06 19.59 10.21
C GLY A 147 0.13 19.90 8.71
N ASP A 148 0.24 21.16 8.36
CA ASP A 148 0.29 21.57 6.94
C ASP A 148 1.59 21.15 6.26
N SER A 149 2.72 21.14 6.98
CA SER A 149 4.04 20.77 6.45
C SER A 149 4.80 19.93 7.45
N PHE A 150 5.28 18.79 7.00
CA PHE A 150 6.07 17.87 7.80
C PHE A 150 7.32 17.43 7.03
N SER A 151 8.44 17.30 7.75
CA SER A 151 9.72 16.91 7.17
C SER A 151 10.42 15.95 8.10
N LEU A 152 10.93 14.85 7.56
CA LEU A 152 11.84 13.95 8.25
C LEU A 152 13.27 14.33 7.89
N GLY A 153 14.06 14.75 8.90
CA GLY A 153 15.47 15.08 8.75
C GLY A 153 16.37 13.84 8.90
N SER A 154 17.57 13.90 8.28
CA SER A 154 18.66 12.98 8.59
C SER A 154 19.42 13.45 9.83
N ILE A 155 20.00 12.51 10.61
CA ILE A 155 20.82 12.77 11.80
C ILE A 155 21.96 13.77 11.57
N THR A 156 22.36 14.02 10.33
CA THR A 156 23.46 14.92 9.98
C THR A 156 23.12 16.40 10.02
N ASN A 157 21.87 16.83 10.22
CA ASN A 157 21.46 18.21 10.13
C ASN A 157 20.88 18.77 11.45
N THR A 158 21.75 18.96 12.44
CA THR A 158 21.44 19.62 13.74
C THR A 158 21.28 21.14 13.64
N GLN A 159 20.81 21.70 12.55
CA GLN A 159 20.51 23.13 12.47
C GLN A 159 19.00 23.36 12.46
N ALA A 160 18.48 23.64 13.66
CA ALA A 160 17.16 24.22 13.82
C ALA A 160 17.10 25.58 13.10
N ASN A 161 16.61 25.62 11.88
CA ASN A 161 16.29 26.87 11.20
C ASN A 161 14.95 27.35 11.71
N GLY A 162 14.96 28.49 12.42
CA GLY A 162 13.89 29.11 13.17
C GLY A 162 12.62 29.53 12.42
N ALA A 163 11.97 28.60 11.76
CA ALA A 163 10.68 28.80 11.10
C ALA A 163 9.75 27.59 11.34
N GLY A 164 9.44 27.29 12.59
CA GLY A 164 8.25 26.49 12.95
C GLY A 164 8.03 25.13 12.24
N ARG A 165 9.06 24.51 11.65
CA ARG A 165 9.00 23.20 11.04
C ARG A 165 9.49 22.17 12.04
N ASN A 166 8.62 21.25 12.43
CA ASN A 166 9.00 20.08 13.20
C ASN A 166 9.82 19.16 12.27
N ILE A 167 11.16 19.15 12.45
CA ILE A 167 12.03 18.22 11.76
C ILE A 167 12.26 17.06 12.70
N LEU A 168 11.59 15.96 12.44
CA LEU A 168 11.87 14.69 13.11
C LEU A 168 13.08 14.04 12.44
N THR A 169 14.09 13.70 13.23
CA THR A 169 15.28 12.99 12.74
C THR A 169 15.14 11.51 13.05
N LEU A 170 14.98 10.69 12.03
CA LEU A 170 14.93 9.23 12.15
C LEU A 170 16.21 8.61 11.61
N ASN A 171 16.77 7.64 12.33
CA ASN A 171 17.74 6.71 11.78
C ASN A 171 16.96 5.57 11.12
N THR A 172 17.02 5.47 9.80
CA THR A 172 16.32 4.44 9.02
C THR A 172 17.27 3.46 8.33
N GLU A 173 18.57 3.49 8.68
CA GLU A 173 19.60 2.62 8.10
C GLU A 173 19.30 1.12 8.27
N GLY A 174 18.66 0.72 9.38
CA GLY A 174 18.30 -0.68 9.66
C GLY A 174 16.90 -1.08 9.22
N VAL A 175 16.09 -0.13 8.72
CA VAL A 175 14.67 -0.37 8.46
C VAL A 175 14.48 -1.19 7.20
N THR A 176 13.70 -2.27 7.32
CA THR A 176 13.39 -3.19 6.21
C THR A 176 11.94 -3.11 5.74
N SER A 177 11.02 -2.54 6.57
CA SER A 177 9.63 -2.34 6.20
C SER A 177 9.12 -0.96 6.63
N MET A 178 8.41 -0.30 5.71
CA MET A 178 7.72 0.98 5.89
C MET A 178 6.27 0.90 5.37
N SER A 179 5.67 -0.31 5.42
CA SER A 179 4.31 -0.54 4.94
C SER A 179 3.33 0.39 5.66
N GLY A 180 2.49 1.10 4.90
CA GLY A 180 1.48 1.99 5.46
C GLY A 180 2.00 3.12 6.37
N MET A 181 3.31 3.45 6.34
CA MET A 181 3.93 4.37 7.32
C MET A 181 3.17 5.69 7.47
N PHE A 182 2.62 6.24 6.40
CA PHE A 182 1.85 7.49 6.38
C PHE A 182 0.39 7.28 5.96
N LYS A 183 -0.11 6.06 6.01
CA LYS A 183 -1.48 5.73 5.57
C LYS A 183 -2.52 6.61 6.25
N ASP A 184 -3.46 7.16 5.47
CA ASP A 184 -4.55 8.05 5.93
C ASP A 184 -4.08 9.34 6.66
N CYS A 185 -2.80 9.74 6.52
CA CYS A 185 -2.27 10.93 7.19
C CYS A 185 -2.88 12.24 6.67
N LYS A 186 -2.97 13.21 7.60
CA LYS A 186 -3.35 14.59 7.28
C LYS A 186 -2.11 15.45 7.17
N VAL A 187 -1.66 15.69 5.92
CA VAL A 187 -0.52 16.55 5.61
C VAL A 187 -0.68 17.11 4.20
N LYS A 188 -0.23 18.34 3.95
CA LYS A 188 -0.26 18.95 2.60
C LYS A 188 1.10 18.89 1.91
N HIS A 189 2.17 19.10 2.65
CA HIS A 189 3.53 19.13 2.14
C HIS A 189 4.39 18.19 2.97
N LEU A 190 4.91 17.13 2.36
CA LEU A 190 5.68 16.09 3.03
C LEU A 190 7.05 15.95 2.37
N ASP A 191 8.12 16.22 3.14
CA ASP A 191 9.49 16.08 2.68
C ASP A 191 10.20 14.91 3.39
N LEU A 192 10.49 13.88 2.63
CA LEU A 192 11.14 12.65 3.07
C LEU A 192 12.48 12.42 2.37
N SER A 193 13.03 13.46 1.70
CA SER A 193 14.25 13.35 0.89
C SER A 193 15.48 12.92 1.66
N SER A 194 15.44 12.98 3.00
CA SER A 194 16.56 12.56 3.85
C SER A 194 16.44 11.15 4.43
N LEU A 195 15.34 10.45 4.19
CA LEU A 195 15.21 9.06 4.64
C LEU A 195 16.21 8.14 3.91
N ARG A 196 16.80 7.21 4.65
CA ARG A 196 17.61 6.12 4.12
C ARG A 196 16.75 4.89 3.94
N THR A 197 16.52 4.49 2.68
CA THR A 197 15.58 3.41 2.36
C THR A 197 16.23 2.22 1.65
N HIS A 198 17.57 2.19 1.57
CA HIS A 198 18.30 1.17 0.81
C HIS A 198 18.09 -0.28 1.32
N ASN A 199 17.63 -0.48 2.56
CA ASN A 199 17.30 -1.80 3.10
C ASN A 199 15.81 -2.11 3.10
N VAL A 200 14.97 -1.16 2.69
CA VAL A 200 13.52 -1.34 2.70
C VAL A 200 13.08 -2.20 1.52
N THR A 201 12.37 -3.28 1.81
CA THR A 201 11.78 -4.19 0.81
C THR A 201 10.30 -3.97 0.62
N ASP A 202 9.59 -3.49 1.66
CA ASP A 202 8.15 -3.29 1.66
C ASP A 202 7.79 -1.80 1.82
N PHE A 203 7.26 -1.21 0.74
CA PHE A 203 6.70 0.14 0.68
C PHE A 203 5.18 0.13 0.46
N SER A 204 4.53 -1.02 0.63
CA SER A 204 3.11 -1.15 0.38
C SER A 204 2.30 -0.16 1.19
N ASP A 205 1.27 0.43 0.60
CA ASP A 205 0.35 1.39 1.24
C ASP A 205 1.02 2.63 1.89
N MET A 206 2.33 2.89 1.66
CA MET A 206 3.08 3.90 2.44
C MET A 206 2.38 5.26 2.53
N PHE A 207 1.74 5.71 1.46
CA PHE A 207 0.98 6.98 1.40
C PHE A 207 -0.50 6.75 1.07
N TYR A 208 -1.02 5.55 1.33
CA TYR A 208 -2.39 5.18 1.02
C TYR A 208 -3.39 6.17 1.63
N ASN A 209 -4.32 6.73 0.81
CA ASN A 209 -5.31 7.73 1.21
C ASN A 209 -4.75 9.01 1.86
N CYS A 210 -3.53 9.41 1.56
CA CYS A 210 -3.07 10.76 1.90
C CYS A 210 -3.80 11.80 1.03
N ASP A 211 -5.11 11.91 1.23
CA ASP A 211 -6.03 12.67 0.38
C ASP A 211 -5.82 14.19 0.42
N SER A 212 -5.10 14.67 1.41
CA SER A 212 -4.75 16.09 1.60
C SER A 212 -3.40 16.46 0.98
N LEU A 213 -2.58 15.46 0.60
CA LEU A 213 -1.20 15.64 0.14
C LEU A 213 -1.16 16.35 -1.23
N ILE A 214 -0.47 17.49 -1.27
CA ILE A 214 -0.29 18.33 -2.47
C ILE A 214 1.09 18.14 -3.06
N ASP A 215 2.12 18.14 -2.18
CA ASP A 215 3.52 17.98 -2.56
C ASP A 215 4.16 16.87 -1.72
N LEU A 216 4.88 15.99 -2.38
CA LEU A 216 5.63 14.90 -1.78
C LEU A 216 7.05 14.90 -2.36
N ASN A 217 8.05 14.99 -1.48
CA ASN A 217 9.44 14.88 -1.86
C ASN A 217 10.01 13.54 -1.35
N VAL A 218 10.33 12.64 -2.27
CA VAL A 218 10.93 11.33 -2.07
C VAL A 218 12.27 11.18 -2.83
N ASP A 219 12.91 12.29 -3.19
CA ASP A 219 14.13 12.31 -4.01
C ASP A 219 15.31 11.51 -3.40
N GLY A 220 15.28 11.29 -2.07
CA GLY A 220 16.29 10.50 -1.37
C GLY A 220 16.01 9.00 -1.30
N PHE A 221 14.89 8.52 -1.82
CA PHE A 221 14.55 7.11 -1.71
C PHE A 221 15.45 6.25 -2.61
N ASP A 222 16.09 5.27 -2.01
CA ASP A 222 16.73 4.17 -2.70
C ASP A 222 15.80 2.95 -2.62
N THR A 223 15.23 2.56 -3.75
CA THR A 223 14.30 1.46 -3.88
C THR A 223 14.91 0.20 -4.52
N SER A 224 16.26 0.12 -4.50
CA SER A 224 16.98 -0.98 -5.18
C SER A 224 16.66 -2.37 -4.63
N ASN A 225 16.21 -2.47 -3.38
CA ASN A 225 15.80 -3.71 -2.74
C ASN A 225 14.27 -3.85 -2.59
N ALA A 226 13.50 -2.93 -3.15
CA ALA A 226 12.04 -2.98 -3.04
C ALA A 226 11.44 -4.19 -3.77
N GLU A 227 10.52 -4.89 -3.10
CA GLU A 227 9.77 -6.03 -3.61
C GLU A 227 8.28 -5.71 -3.74
N ASP A 228 7.74 -4.79 -2.91
CA ASP A 228 6.32 -4.45 -2.85
C ASP A 228 6.06 -2.94 -2.91
N PHE A 229 5.30 -2.51 -3.93
CA PHE A 229 4.78 -1.15 -4.13
C PHE A 229 3.24 -1.12 -4.14
N ASN A 230 2.55 -2.19 -3.72
CA ASN A 230 1.09 -2.20 -3.70
C ASN A 230 0.53 -0.97 -3.00
N GLY A 231 -0.39 -0.26 -3.67
CA GLY A 231 -1.10 0.86 -3.08
C GLY A 231 -0.25 2.03 -2.57
N MET A 232 1.08 2.08 -2.86
CA MET A 232 2.00 3.05 -2.24
C MET A 232 1.49 4.50 -2.31
N PHE A 233 0.86 4.91 -3.42
CA PHE A 233 0.30 6.25 -3.61
C PHE A 233 -1.21 6.23 -3.82
N HIS A 234 -1.88 5.10 -3.52
CA HIS A 234 -3.33 4.97 -3.70
C HIS A 234 -4.08 6.10 -3.00
N GLY A 235 -5.01 6.74 -3.70
CA GLY A 235 -5.88 7.75 -3.10
C GLY A 235 -5.21 9.09 -2.78
N CYS A 236 -3.98 9.37 -3.26
CA CYS A 236 -3.34 10.67 -3.14
C CYS A 236 -4.03 11.71 -4.06
N ASN A 237 -5.30 12.01 -3.75
CA ASN A 237 -6.23 12.71 -4.63
C ASN A 237 -5.84 14.14 -5.02
N LYS A 238 -5.01 14.81 -4.23
CA LYS A 238 -4.61 16.22 -4.46
C LYS A 238 -3.21 16.36 -5.03
N LEU A 239 -2.46 15.27 -5.11
CA LEU A 239 -1.11 15.27 -5.65
C LEU A 239 -1.13 15.64 -7.14
N THR A 240 -0.41 16.69 -7.50
CA THR A 240 -0.38 17.23 -8.89
C THR A 240 0.88 16.85 -9.64
N GLN A 241 1.96 16.57 -8.92
CA GLN A 241 3.25 16.15 -9.43
C GLN A 241 3.83 15.09 -8.50
N LEU A 242 4.56 14.15 -9.06
CA LEU A 242 5.25 13.11 -8.31
C LEU A 242 6.52 12.71 -9.08
N ASN A 243 7.68 12.90 -8.45
CA ASN A 243 8.97 12.50 -9.03
C ASN A 243 9.38 11.13 -8.49
N VAL A 244 9.16 10.09 -9.29
CA VAL A 244 9.55 8.71 -8.98
C VAL A 244 10.43 8.09 -10.09
N LYS A 245 10.89 8.91 -11.03
CA LYS A 245 11.73 8.46 -12.15
C LYS A 245 13.00 7.73 -11.68
N HIS A 246 13.56 8.15 -10.54
CA HIS A 246 14.77 7.58 -9.95
C HIS A 246 14.55 6.26 -9.21
N PHE A 247 13.30 5.83 -9.01
CA PHE A 247 13.01 4.56 -8.34
C PHE A 247 13.51 3.39 -9.18
N ASN A 248 14.12 2.43 -8.51
CA ASN A 248 14.50 1.15 -9.09
C ASN A 248 13.39 0.13 -8.86
N ALA A 249 12.81 -0.40 -9.92
CA ALA A 249 11.73 -1.37 -9.85
C ALA A 249 12.16 -2.81 -10.25
N ASN A 250 13.47 -3.08 -10.39
CA ASN A 250 13.98 -4.34 -10.93
C ASN A 250 13.60 -5.58 -10.12
N SER A 251 13.35 -5.44 -8.82
CA SER A 251 12.99 -6.54 -7.92
C SER A 251 11.52 -6.52 -7.51
N VAL A 252 10.75 -5.52 -7.97
CA VAL A 252 9.36 -5.34 -7.55
C VAL A 252 8.46 -6.38 -8.20
N LEU A 253 7.72 -7.09 -7.35
CA LEU A 253 6.78 -8.14 -7.73
C LEU A 253 5.34 -7.66 -7.77
N HIS A 254 4.98 -6.70 -6.90
CA HIS A 254 3.62 -6.26 -6.64
C HIS A 254 3.46 -4.76 -6.86
N MET A 255 2.58 -4.36 -7.79
CA MET A 255 2.29 -2.96 -8.14
C MET A 255 0.79 -2.67 -8.23
N SER A 256 -0.07 -3.54 -7.68
CA SER A 256 -1.52 -3.29 -7.70
C SER A 256 -1.85 -2.00 -6.95
N TYR A 257 -2.77 -1.21 -7.48
CA TYR A 257 -3.23 0.06 -6.91
C TYR A 257 -2.16 1.15 -6.76
N LEU A 258 -0.94 0.98 -7.28
CA LEU A 258 0.22 1.86 -6.99
C LEU A 258 -0.10 3.35 -7.10
N PHE A 259 -0.76 3.80 -8.16
CA PHE A 259 -1.17 5.19 -8.38
C PHE A 259 -2.70 5.35 -8.43
N SER A 260 -3.46 4.28 -8.11
CA SER A 260 -4.92 4.33 -8.21
C SER A 260 -5.49 5.50 -7.40
N GLY A 261 -6.45 6.22 -7.97
CA GLY A 261 -7.06 7.37 -7.31
C GLY A 261 -6.20 8.63 -7.25
N CYS A 262 -5.04 8.71 -7.90
CA CYS A 262 -4.27 9.95 -8.02
C CYS A 262 -4.93 10.90 -9.04
N ARG A 263 -6.10 11.43 -8.69
CA ARG A 263 -7.04 12.09 -9.60
C ARG A 263 -6.54 13.37 -10.24
N ARG A 264 -5.45 13.98 -9.75
CA ARG A 264 -4.90 15.26 -10.24
C ARG A 264 -3.57 15.14 -10.95
N LEU A 265 -2.90 13.98 -10.88
CA LEU A 265 -1.68 13.74 -11.66
C LEU A 265 -2.00 13.82 -13.16
N GLN A 266 -1.19 14.58 -13.89
CA GLN A 266 -1.33 14.74 -15.34
C GLN A 266 -0.31 13.89 -16.11
N VAL A 267 0.88 13.77 -15.55
CA VAL A 267 1.98 12.98 -16.13
C VAL A 267 2.60 12.13 -15.04
N ILE A 268 2.87 10.88 -15.37
CA ILE A 268 3.67 9.96 -14.54
C ILE A 268 4.88 9.55 -15.38
N ASP A 269 6.09 9.85 -14.86
CA ASP A 269 7.36 9.48 -15.53
C ASP A 269 7.97 8.27 -14.81
N LEU A 270 7.92 7.12 -15.49
CA LEU A 270 8.49 5.84 -15.07
C LEU A 270 9.60 5.40 -16.05
N GLU A 271 10.25 6.35 -16.73
CA GLU A 271 11.36 6.04 -17.61
C GLU A 271 12.49 5.37 -16.84
N GLY A 272 12.91 4.21 -17.30
CA GLY A 272 13.96 3.40 -16.65
C GLY A 272 13.43 2.35 -15.66
N TRP A 273 12.13 2.32 -15.37
CA TRP A 273 11.56 1.23 -14.58
C TRP A 273 11.56 -0.07 -15.37
N ASP A 274 11.93 -1.17 -14.70
CA ASP A 274 11.83 -2.53 -15.24
C ASP A 274 10.63 -3.25 -14.62
N PHE A 275 9.65 -3.59 -15.45
CA PHE A 275 8.42 -4.30 -15.05
C PHE A 275 8.51 -5.82 -15.26
N SER A 276 9.70 -6.34 -15.63
CA SER A 276 9.86 -7.75 -16.05
C SER A 276 9.54 -8.76 -14.97
N GLN A 277 9.67 -8.38 -13.69
CA GLN A 277 9.39 -9.25 -12.54
C GLN A 277 7.97 -9.06 -11.98
N VAL A 278 7.25 -8.04 -12.43
CA VAL A 278 5.93 -7.72 -11.88
C VAL A 278 4.93 -8.83 -12.20
N SER A 279 4.31 -9.37 -11.14
CA SER A 279 3.32 -10.43 -11.24
C SER A 279 1.88 -9.93 -11.18
N ASP A 280 1.65 -8.72 -10.63
CA ASP A 280 0.34 -8.15 -10.39
C ASP A 280 0.36 -6.62 -10.50
N ALA A 281 -0.47 -6.08 -11.39
CA ALA A 281 -0.63 -4.64 -11.64
C ALA A 281 -2.11 -4.24 -11.78
N ASN A 282 -3.01 -4.96 -11.05
CA ASN A 282 -4.42 -4.62 -11.06
C ASN A 282 -4.63 -3.18 -10.56
N GLU A 283 -5.45 -2.43 -11.28
CA GLU A 283 -5.84 -1.05 -10.95
C GLU A 283 -4.65 -0.08 -10.74
N MET A 284 -3.45 -0.40 -11.31
CA MET A 284 -2.22 0.38 -11.07
C MET A 284 -2.39 1.88 -11.31
N PHE A 285 -3.17 2.29 -12.31
CA PHE A 285 -3.47 3.68 -12.64
C PHE A 285 -4.98 3.97 -12.58
N GLY A 286 -5.78 3.07 -12.03
CA GLY A 286 -7.22 3.24 -11.97
C GLY A 286 -7.62 4.58 -11.35
N TYR A 287 -8.72 5.17 -11.82
CA TYR A 287 -9.27 6.45 -11.33
C TYR A 287 -8.34 7.68 -11.43
N CYS A 288 -7.28 7.62 -12.26
CA CYS A 288 -6.41 8.75 -12.56
C CYS A 288 -7.05 9.67 -13.63
N GLY A 289 -8.18 10.28 -13.32
CA GLY A 289 -9.02 10.99 -14.30
C GLY A 289 -8.40 12.22 -14.99
N LYS A 290 -7.25 12.73 -14.50
CA LYS A 290 -6.50 13.82 -15.14
C LYS A 290 -5.23 13.36 -15.85
N LEU A 291 -4.91 12.07 -15.78
CA LEU A 291 -3.71 11.50 -16.36
C LEU A 291 -3.79 11.56 -17.90
N GLU A 292 -2.92 12.35 -18.47
CA GLU A 292 -2.81 12.58 -19.92
C GLU A 292 -1.73 11.69 -20.56
N LYS A 293 -0.65 11.43 -19.79
CA LYS A 293 0.52 10.72 -20.29
C LYS A 293 1.20 9.89 -19.20
N ILE A 294 1.57 8.68 -19.59
CA ILE A 294 2.50 7.80 -18.85
C ILE A 294 3.75 7.67 -19.71
N ILE A 295 4.92 7.97 -19.14
CA ILE A 295 6.22 7.76 -19.79
C ILE A 295 6.77 6.47 -19.21
N ALA A 296 6.62 5.37 -19.91
CA ALA A 296 7.07 4.05 -19.49
C ALA A 296 7.39 3.18 -20.70
N ASN A 297 8.30 2.24 -20.51
CA ASN A 297 8.47 1.09 -21.40
C ASN A 297 7.94 -0.13 -20.68
N PHE A 298 6.64 -0.41 -20.83
CA PHE A 298 6.02 -1.57 -20.19
C PHE A 298 6.58 -2.87 -20.78
N ASN A 299 7.41 -3.56 -20.03
CA ASN A 299 8.07 -4.82 -20.39
C ASN A 299 7.67 -5.96 -19.46
N PHE A 300 6.38 -6.10 -19.18
CA PHE A 300 5.84 -7.16 -18.33
C PHE A 300 6.15 -8.55 -18.92
N ASN A 301 6.77 -9.44 -18.13
CA ASN A 301 7.08 -10.81 -18.56
C ASN A 301 6.46 -11.87 -17.63
N MET A 302 6.06 -11.49 -16.42
CA MET A 302 5.52 -12.40 -15.40
C MET A 302 4.09 -12.06 -14.99
N ILE A 303 3.49 -11.06 -15.62
CA ILE A 303 2.19 -10.50 -15.24
C ILE A 303 1.07 -11.52 -15.42
N LYS A 304 0.16 -11.60 -14.44
CA LYS A 304 -0.98 -12.52 -14.44
C LYS A 304 -2.34 -11.80 -14.43
N GLY A 305 -2.42 -10.63 -13.80
CA GLY A 305 -3.63 -9.83 -13.70
C GLY A 305 -3.36 -8.36 -14.04
N MET A 306 -4.22 -7.79 -14.89
CA MET A 306 -4.20 -6.38 -15.31
C MET A 306 -5.61 -5.78 -15.25
N ALA A 307 -6.50 -6.39 -14.46
CA ALA A 307 -7.87 -5.90 -14.33
C ALA A 307 -7.89 -4.46 -13.81
N PHE A 308 -8.74 -3.60 -14.39
CA PHE A 308 -8.90 -2.19 -14.03
C PHE A 308 -7.64 -1.32 -14.16
N MET A 309 -6.55 -1.81 -14.79
CA MET A 309 -5.24 -1.14 -14.76
C MET A 309 -5.30 0.34 -15.13
N PHE A 310 -6.15 0.73 -16.08
CA PHE A 310 -6.36 2.11 -16.54
C PHE A 310 -7.82 2.55 -16.40
N ASP A 311 -8.64 1.85 -15.60
CA ASP A 311 -10.06 2.21 -15.43
C ASP A 311 -10.22 3.69 -15.07
N CYS A 312 -11.18 4.36 -15.69
CA CYS A 312 -11.47 5.78 -15.45
C CYS A 312 -10.30 6.77 -15.71
N CYS A 313 -9.29 6.38 -16.50
CA CYS A 313 -8.27 7.30 -17.00
C CYS A 313 -8.81 8.15 -18.16
N THR A 314 -9.77 9.04 -17.86
CA THR A 314 -10.60 9.73 -18.87
C THR A 314 -9.84 10.67 -19.79
N LYS A 315 -8.59 11.04 -19.49
CA LYS A 315 -7.73 11.92 -20.30
C LYS A 315 -6.56 11.20 -20.98
N LEU A 316 -6.31 9.94 -20.61
CA LEU A 316 -5.24 9.15 -21.20
C LEU A 316 -5.50 8.95 -22.69
N SER A 317 -4.53 9.30 -23.53
CA SER A 317 -4.73 9.30 -24.99
C SER A 317 -4.13 8.10 -25.71
N GLU A 318 -3.08 7.51 -25.15
CA GLU A 318 -2.41 6.36 -25.74
C GLU A 318 -1.76 5.45 -24.69
N VAL A 319 -1.70 4.16 -24.99
CA VAL A 319 -1.01 3.13 -24.21
C VAL A 319 -0.26 2.20 -25.16
N ASP A 320 1.01 1.95 -24.89
CA ASP A 320 1.85 1.02 -25.66
C ASP A 320 2.28 -0.16 -24.78
N LEU A 321 1.82 -1.36 -25.15
CA LEU A 321 2.13 -2.64 -24.50
C LEU A 321 2.88 -3.60 -25.43
N THR A 322 3.46 -3.07 -26.53
CA THR A 322 4.13 -3.91 -27.55
C THR A 322 5.40 -4.59 -27.04
N HIS A 323 5.99 -4.12 -25.94
CA HIS A 323 7.19 -4.69 -25.34
C HIS A 323 6.90 -5.71 -24.21
N SER A 324 5.62 -5.97 -23.92
CA SER A 324 5.19 -6.87 -22.86
C SER A 324 4.85 -8.26 -23.39
N ASP A 325 5.23 -9.30 -22.67
CA ASP A 325 4.66 -10.65 -22.83
C ASP A 325 3.42 -10.77 -21.95
N LEU A 326 2.26 -10.60 -22.55
CA LEU A 326 0.97 -10.71 -21.87
C LEU A 326 0.30 -12.08 -22.02
N SER A 327 1.01 -13.07 -22.58
CA SER A 327 0.47 -14.42 -22.82
C SER A 327 0.06 -15.16 -21.55
N HIS A 328 0.51 -14.69 -20.39
CA HIS A 328 0.20 -15.25 -19.07
C HIS A 328 -0.97 -14.57 -18.37
N VAL A 329 -1.44 -13.43 -18.89
CA VAL A 329 -2.55 -12.68 -18.29
C VAL A 329 -3.86 -13.43 -18.52
N PHE A 330 -4.58 -13.67 -17.43
CA PHE A 330 -5.89 -14.32 -17.50
C PHE A 330 -7.06 -13.34 -17.28
N ASP A 331 -6.80 -12.17 -16.68
CA ASP A 331 -7.82 -11.17 -16.37
C ASP A 331 -7.45 -9.79 -16.91
N PHE A 332 -8.20 -9.36 -17.93
CA PHE A 332 -8.18 -8.04 -18.53
C PHE A 332 -9.47 -7.24 -18.24
N GLY A 333 -10.28 -7.71 -17.29
CA GLY A 333 -11.57 -7.11 -17.00
C GLY A 333 -11.45 -5.62 -16.70
N TYR A 334 -12.28 -4.79 -17.36
CA TYR A 334 -12.32 -3.33 -17.18
C TYR A 334 -10.99 -2.59 -17.38
N MET A 335 -9.98 -3.21 -18.02
CA MET A 335 -8.63 -2.65 -18.11
C MET A 335 -8.59 -1.22 -18.63
N PHE A 336 -9.43 -0.87 -19.61
CA PHE A 336 -9.57 0.46 -20.19
C PHE A 336 -10.99 1.02 -20.06
N PHE A 337 -11.77 0.53 -19.12
CA PHE A 337 -13.15 0.98 -18.95
C PHE A 337 -13.18 2.48 -18.61
N ASN A 338 -14.13 3.24 -19.21
CA ASN A 338 -14.21 4.70 -19.06
C ASN A 338 -12.94 5.48 -19.49
N CYS A 339 -12.07 4.92 -20.32
CA CYS A 339 -10.98 5.67 -20.94
C CYS A 339 -11.51 6.54 -22.10
N GLU A 340 -12.35 7.52 -21.77
CA GLU A 340 -13.07 8.33 -22.77
C GLU A 340 -12.16 9.07 -23.76
N GLY A 341 -10.91 9.40 -23.35
CA GLY A 341 -9.92 10.11 -24.16
C GLY A 341 -8.99 9.22 -24.99
N LEU A 342 -9.10 7.88 -24.85
CA LEU A 342 -8.16 6.93 -25.42
C LEU A 342 -8.34 6.82 -26.94
N LYS A 343 -7.28 7.14 -27.67
CA LYS A 343 -7.24 7.14 -29.15
C LYS A 343 -6.47 5.97 -29.73
N LYS A 344 -5.45 5.50 -28.99
CA LYS A 344 -4.54 4.47 -29.47
C LYS A 344 -4.14 3.50 -28.37
N ILE A 345 -4.21 2.22 -28.68
CA ILE A 345 -3.65 1.14 -27.88
C ILE A 345 -2.84 0.24 -28.82
N SER A 346 -1.68 -0.21 -28.33
CA SER A 346 -0.86 -1.16 -29.08
C SER A 346 -0.52 -2.36 -28.18
N PHE A 347 -0.76 -3.57 -28.69
CA PHE A 347 -0.46 -4.82 -28.01
C PHE A 347 0.68 -5.57 -28.70
N SER A 348 1.43 -6.40 -27.95
CA SER A 348 2.29 -7.45 -28.49
C SER A 348 1.47 -8.56 -29.13
N GLN A 349 2.14 -9.48 -29.84
CA GLN A 349 1.49 -10.70 -30.33
C GLN A 349 1.36 -11.74 -29.20
N GLY A 350 0.41 -12.67 -29.33
CA GLY A 350 0.22 -13.77 -28.39
C GLY A 350 -0.45 -13.39 -27.04
N VAL A 351 -0.97 -12.18 -26.91
CA VAL A 351 -1.53 -11.63 -25.64
C VAL A 351 -2.64 -12.47 -25.05
N TRP A 352 -3.48 -13.09 -25.90
CA TRP A 352 -4.78 -13.63 -25.47
C TRP A 352 -4.76 -15.11 -25.09
N GLN A 353 -3.60 -15.78 -25.14
CA GLN A 353 -3.50 -17.25 -24.98
C GLN A 353 -4.13 -17.78 -23.69
N LYS A 354 -4.09 -17.03 -22.60
CA LYS A 354 -4.68 -17.43 -21.31
C LYS A 354 -5.82 -16.53 -20.86
N ALA A 355 -6.25 -15.60 -21.69
CA ALA A 355 -7.34 -14.68 -21.33
C ALA A 355 -8.62 -15.44 -21.02
N LYS A 356 -9.21 -15.18 -19.84
CA LYS A 356 -10.49 -15.77 -19.39
C LYS A 356 -11.52 -14.69 -19.13
N TYR A 357 -11.09 -13.49 -18.76
CA TYR A 357 -11.96 -12.38 -18.41
C TYR A 357 -11.56 -11.13 -19.19
N THR A 358 -12.50 -10.65 -20.03
CA THR A 358 -12.38 -9.40 -20.82
C THR A 358 -13.59 -8.49 -20.65
N LEU A 359 -14.34 -8.73 -19.57
CA LEU A 359 -15.56 -8.00 -19.21
C LEU A 359 -15.32 -6.49 -19.22
N GLY A 360 -16.10 -5.74 -20.01
CA GLY A 360 -16.03 -4.29 -20.07
C GLY A 360 -14.66 -3.71 -20.46
N MET A 361 -13.74 -4.50 -21.04
CA MET A 361 -12.34 -4.14 -21.19
C MET A 361 -12.13 -2.79 -21.88
N PHE A 362 -12.92 -2.46 -22.91
CA PHE A 362 -12.88 -1.19 -23.64
C PHE A 362 -14.17 -0.38 -23.49
N GLY A 363 -15.06 -0.80 -22.59
CA GLY A 363 -16.36 -0.14 -22.43
C GLY A 363 -16.21 1.37 -22.20
N ASN A 364 -17.03 2.16 -22.88
CA ASN A 364 -17.00 3.63 -22.81
C ASN A 364 -15.70 4.31 -23.29
N CYS A 365 -14.96 3.68 -24.23
CA CYS A 365 -13.84 4.30 -24.94
C CYS A 365 -14.37 5.18 -26.09
N LYS A 366 -14.90 6.36 -25.77
CA LYS A 366 -15.73 7.18 -26.66
C LYS A 366 -15.05 7.68 -27.94
N VAL A 367 -13.73 7.89 -27.92
CA VAL A 367 -12.99 8.47 -29.06
C VAL A 367 -12.09 7.47 -29.78
N LEU A 368 -12.04 6.22 -29.32
CA LEU A 368 -11.29 5.15 -29.97
C LEU A 368 -11.96 4.81 -31.31
N GLU A 369 -11.26 5.05 -32.42
CA GLU A 369 -11.82 4.85 -33.76
C GLU A 369 -11.48 3.48 -34.38
N ARG A 370 -10.31 2.97 -34.07
CA ARG A 370 -9.77 1.71 -34.60
C ARG A 370 -9.03 0.94 -33.52
N LEU A 371 -9.17 -0.36 -33.52
CA LEU A 371 -8.51 -1.23 -32.55
C LEU A 371 -7.97 -2.48 -33.24
N ASN A 372 -6.70 -2.80 -32.98
CA ASN A 372 -6.10 -4.06 -33.39
C ASN A 372 -5.90 -4.97 -32.20
N LEU A 373 -6.50 -6.16 -32.26
CA LEU A 373 -6.40 -7.22 -31.26
C LEU A 373 -5.75 -8.45 -31.89
N PRO A 374 -4.42 -8.47 -32.02
CA PRO A 374 -3.72 -9.58 -32.66
C PRO A 374 -3.95 -10.87 -31.90
N ASP A 375 -4.14 -11.97 -32.62
CA ASP A 375 -4.27 -13.34 -32.08
C ASP A 375 -5.43 -13.53 -31.07
N VAL A 376 -6.43 -12.63 -31.04
CA VAL A 376 -7.56 -12.80 -30.12
C VAL A 376 -8.46 -13.94 -30.55
N ASP A 377 -8.74 -14.88 -29.64
CA ASP A 377 -9.76 -15.90 -29.77
C ASP A 377 -10.72 -15.81 -28.56
N LEU A 378 -11.91 -15.27 -28.80
CA LEU A 378 -12.92 -15.15 -27.74
C LEU A 378 -13.65 -16.46 -27.41
N ASN A 379 -13.43 -17.54 -28.18
CA ASN A 379 -14.10 -18.82 -27.89
C ASN A 379 -13.62 -19.44 -26.56
N ASP A 380 -12.40 -19.11 -26.11
CA ASP A 380 -11.85 -19.56 -24.82
C ASP A 380 -12.13 -18.61 -23.66
N VAL A 381 -12.74 -17.45 -23.92
CA VAL A 381 -13.02 -16.44 -22.89
C VAL A 381 -14.32 -16.80 -22.15
N VAL A 382 -14.25 -16.81 -20.81
CA VAL A 382 -15.37 -17.18 -19.95
C VAL A 382 -16.38 -16.03 -19.76
N ARG A 383 -15.87 -14.78 -19.72
CA ARG A 383 -16.68 -13.56 -19.54
C ARG A 383 -16.17 -12.44 -20.42
N SER A 384 -16.94 -12.06 -21.43
CA SER A 384 -16.61 -11.01 -22.39
C SER A 384 -17.71 -9.96 -22.58
N TYR A 385 -18.79 -10.00 -21.80
CA TYR A 385 -19.90 -9.07 -22.00
C TYR A 385 -19.49 -7.60 -21.76
N ALA A 386 -20.16 -6.68 -22.47
CA ALA A 386 -19.88 -5.24 -22.46
C ALA A 386 -18.43 -4.86 -22.86
N MET A 387 -17.68 -5.76 -23.53
CA MET A 387 -16.27 -5.52 -23.87
C MET A 387 -16.09 -4.24 -24.67
N PHE A 388 -17.04 -3.88 -25.56
CA PHE A 388 -17.02 -2.70 -26.40
C PHE A 388 -18.25 -1.80 -26.22
N ASP A 389 -18.99 -1.99 -25.14
CA ASP A 389 -20.21 -1.21 -24.90
C ASP A 389 -19.90 0.29 -24.83
N ASP A 390 -20.79 1.14 -25.40
CA ASP A 390 -20.63 2.60 -25.47
C ASP A 390 -19.31 3.10 -26.12
N CYS A 391 -18.69 2.30 -27.02
CA CYS A 391 -17.59 2.73 -27.86
C CYS A 391 -18.13 3.51 -29.09
N ASP A 392 -18.62 4.73 -28.87
CA ASP A 392 -19.38 5.51 -29.85
C ASP A 392 -18.67 5.79 -31.18
N SER A 393 -17.33 5.96 -31.11
CA SER A 393 -16.50 6.29 -32.30
C SER A 393 -15.84 5.08 -32.95
N LEU A 394 -15.93 3.89 -32.34
CA LEU A 394 -15.23 2.70 -32.81
C LEU A 394 -15.88 2.21 -34.13
N LYS A 395 -15.10 2.23 -35.20
CA LYS A 395 -15.51 1.88 -36.56
C LYS A 395 -15.01 0.52 -36.97
N GLU A 396 -13.79 0.17 -36.59
CA GLU A 396 -13.10 -1.02 -37.07
C GLU A 396 -12.33 -1.72 -35.94
N ILE A 397 -12.54 -3.01 -35.82
CA ILE A 397 -11.78 -3.89 -34.92
C ILE A 397 -11.08 -4.94 -35.80
N TYR A 398 -9.78 -5.02 -35.69
CA TYR A 398 -8.95 -5.96 -36.45
C TYR A 398 -8.55 -7.13 -35.57
N ILE A 399 -8.90 -8.35 -36.01
CA ILE A 399 -8.66 -9.62 -35.33
C ILE A 399 -8.15 -10.66 -36.31
N GLU A 400 -7.40 -11.65 -35.84
CA GLU A 400 -6.93 -12.74 -36.70
C GLU A 400 -8.04 -13.76 -37.00
N HIS A 401 -8.77 -14.16 -35.96
CA HIS A 401 -9.86 -15.11 -36.05
C HIS A 401 -11.20 -14.41 -35.84
N PRO A 402 -12.11 -14.41 -36.84
CA PRO A 402 -13.43 -13.79 -36.68
C PRO A 402 -14.19 -14.41 -35.50
N PHE A 403 -14.83 -13.57 -34.73
CA PHE A 403 -15.71 -14.02 -33.64
C PHE A 403 -16.84 -14.88 -34.21
N ASN A 404 -16.96 -16.12 -33.76
CA ASN A 404 -18.08 -16.99 -34.11
C ASN A 404 -19.18 -16.85 -33.06
N LEU A 405 -19.77 -15.64 -33.03
CA LEU A 405 -20.79 -15.26 -32.06
C LEU A 405 -22.19 -15.43 -32.63
N ASP A 406 -23.12 -15.97 -31.85
CA ASP A 406 -24.52 -15.83 -32.15
C ASP A 406 -24.99 -14.38 -31.93
N LYS A 407 -26.25 -14.07 -32.31
CA LYS A 407 -26.78 -12.72 -32.21
C LYS A 407 -26.83 -12.22 -30.77
N TYR A 408 -27.13 -13.08 -29.82
CA TYR A 408 -27.23 -12.74 -28.41
C TYR A 408 -25.84 -12.46 -27.81
N GLU A 409 -24.85 -13.30 -28.09
CA GLU A 409 -23.47 -13.11 -27.68
C GLU A 409 -22.88 -11.83 -28.27
N HIS A 410 -23.16 -11.52 -29.55
CA HIS A 410 -22.76 -10.28 -30.17
C HIS A 410 -23.36 -9.06 -29.43
N GLU A 411 -24.67 -9.07 -29.13
CA GLU A 411 -25.33 -7.99 -28.39
C GLU A 411 -24.73 -7.82 -26.98
N LEU A 412 -24.37 -8.90 -26.30
CA LEU A 412 -23.73 -8.85 -24.98
C LEU A 412 -22.33 -8.25 -25.01
N ILE A 413 -21.55 -8.53 -26.04
CA ILE A 413 -20.15 -8.08 -26.17
C ILE A 413 -20.05 -6.63 -26.65
N PHE A 414 -20.83 -6.30 -27.68
CA PHE A 414 -20.76 -5.02 -28.37
C PHE A 414 -21.73 -3.95 -27.83
N GLY A 415 -22.82 -4.35 -27.16
CA GLY A 415 -23.83 -3.42 -26.67
C GLY A 415 -24.28 -2.46 -27.77
N ASN A 416 -24.03 -1.16 -27.59
CA ASN A 416 -24.36 -0.11 -28.56
C ASN A 416 -23.29 0.12 -29.64
N CYS A 417 -22.13 -0.52 -29.54
CA CYS A 417 -21.03 -0.36 -30.50
C CYS A 417 -21.38 -0.96 -31.87
N LYS A 418 -21.08 -0.21 -32.94
CA LYS A 418 -21.38 -0.60 -34.34
C LYS A 418 -20.11 -0.88 -35.16
N ALA A 419 -19.00 -1.19 -34.50
CA ALA A 419 -17.73 -1.45 -35.15
C ALA A 419 -17.82 -2.63 -36.12
N GLU A 420 -17.16 -2.47 -37.28
CA GLU A 420 -16.94 -3.55 -38.23
C GLU A 420 -15.74 -4.40 -37.81
N VAL A 421 -15.91 -5.71 -37.77
CA VAL A 421 -14.84 -6.66 -37.47
C VAL A 421 -14.14 -7.05 -38.77
N LYS A 422 -12.83 -6.82 -38.84
CA LYS A 422 -11.96 -7.07 -39.99
C LYS A 422 -10.82 -8.02 -39.67
N LYS A 423 -10.17 -8.56 -40.68
CA LYS A 423 -8.97 -9.39 -40.46
C LYS A 423 -7.75 -8.54 -40.07
N SER A 424 -6.91 -9.02 -39.17
CA SER A 424 -5.67 -8.34 -38.74
C SER A 424 -4.72 -8.05 -39.86
N THR A 425 -4.71 -8.87 -40.95
CA THR A 425 -3.93 -8.64 -42.17
C THR A 425 -4.30 -7.37 -42.92
N GLU A 426 -5.45 -6.77 -42.62
CA GLU A 426 -5.93 -5.52 -43.23
C GLU A 426 -5.53 -4.27 -42.40
N TRP A 427 -4.88 -4.47 -41.27
CA TRP A 427 -4.39 -3.37 -40.41
C TRP A 427 -3.21 -2.65 -41.09
N GLN A 428 -3.37 -1.34 -41.34
CA GLN A 428 -2.35 -0.47 -41.97
C GLN A 428 -1.98 0.71 -41.06
#